data_5ca9ec3bc810e80f4e8e3f6af762277b
#
_entry.id   5ca9ec3bc810e80f4e8e3f6af762277b
#
_cell.length_a   1.000
_cell.length_b   1.000
_cell.length_c   1.000
_cell.angle_alpha   90.00
_cell.angle_beta   90.00
_cell.angle_gamma   90.00
#
_symmetry.space_group_name_H-M   'P 1'
#
loop_
_entity.id
_entity.type
_entity.pdbx_description
1 polymer ?
#
loop_
_entity_poly.entity_id
_entity_poly.type
_entity_poly.pdbx_seq_one_letter_code
_entity_poly.pdbx_strand_id
1 'polypeptide(L)'
;MRSGKRIISVLAAVVLMMLPAGCDFMRITEDLSDCATLFSVKYNVTLRTNLTTQVQTVLRSRFENEVADLLEDSLKNIFREYAHDVDLSFYPGEERSFHDSHIMDAGQATYSLELPVNDYRHLALANLADEVEVDLTQSQWVQRSYLSQIVGDTIQGHNTGLFTARQDMNILGNVDQEFDVTLYMVNCASILVIRTDSVGYSQGVAYRDCQVYSSDFADGFMVNDSTFTHRTNPTVHDFRVTNPPVKREIYYAVTFPSCDTPEEAQTLPDTRADNSQTGSTEEDRIWRKYVYVTLPNGDVTRTIINVKMPLQAGQVMIIYAYMRPDGSIYSPNVEVSTSVSLKWKDGLDIETGE
;
A
#
# COMPACT_ATOMS: atom_id res chain seq x y z
N MET A 1 84.44 -2.21 44.70
CA MET A 1 83.28 -1.34 44.86
C MET A 1 83.09 -0.30 43.71
N ARG A 2 83.55 -0.51 42.48
CA ARG A 2 83.37 0.43 41.34
C ARG A 2 82.33 -0.10 40.25
N SER A 3 81.91 -1.37 40.31
CA SER A 3 81.05 -1.97 39.32
C SER A 3 79.55 -1.70 39.61
N GLY A 4 79.11 -1.63 40.87
CA GLY A 4 77.68 -1.44 41.21
C GLY A 4 77.13 -0.04 40.90
N LYS A 5 77.93 1.00 40.92
CA LYS A 5 77.46 2.36 40.61
C LYS A 5 77.13 2.60 39.11
N ARG A 6 77.84 1.86 38.21
CA ARG A 6 77.59 1.97 36.77
C ARG A 6 76.28 1.24 36.34
N ILE A 7 75.93 0.14 37.01
CA ILE A 7 74.70 -0.61 36.72
C ILE A 7 73.48 0.18 37.18
N ILE A 8 73.53 0.83 38.34
CA ILE A 8 72.43 1.66 38.84
C ILE A 8 72.21 2.90 37.93
N SER A 9 73.30 3.52 37.44
CA SER A 9 73.19 4.66 36.52
C SER A 9 72.60 4.27 35.15
N VAL A 10 72.93 3.07 34.66
CA VAL A 10 72.34 2.58 33.38
C VAL A 10 70.90 2.21 33.56
N LEU A 11 70.50 1.59 34.69
CA LEU A 11 69.14 1.28 35.01
C LEU A 11 68.24 2.53 35.16
N ALA A 12 68.79 3.56 35.83
CA ALA A 12 68.10 4.85 35.99
C ALA A 12 67.89 5.57 34.63
N ALA A 13 68.92 5.51 33.74
CA ALA A 13 68.79 6.08 32.39
C ALA A 13 67.78 5.34 31.50
N VAL A 14 67.70 4.01 31.62
CA VAL A 14 66.70 3.21 30.87
C VAL A 14 65.29 3.46 31.41
N VAL A 15 65.11 3.60 32.71
CA VAL A 15 63.74 3.94 33.27
C VAL A 15 63.35 5.37 32.92
N LEU A 16 64.36 6.32 32.84
CA LEU A 16 64.06 7.71 32.46
C LEU A 16 63.71 7.84 30.93
N MET A 17 64.22 6.93 30.08
CA MET A 17 63.92 6.92 28.67
C MET A 17 62.56 6.21 28.32
N MET A 18 61.97 5.50 29.28
CA MET A 18 60.64 4.90 29.10
C MET A 18 59.48 5.79 29.56
N LEU A 19 59.79 6.92 30.22
CA LEU A 19 58.74 7.83 30.71
C LEU A 19 58.10 8.78 29.65
N PRO A 20 58.77 9.16 28.55
CA PRO A 20 58.05 9.98 27.56
C PRO A 20 57.22 9.19 26.55
N ALA A 21 57.35 7.85 26.45
CA ALA A 21 56.57 7.08 25.53
C ALA A 21 55.15 6.67 26.07
N GLY A 22 54.92 6.92 27.35
CA GLY A 22 53.66 6.59 28.02
C GLY A 22 52.58 7.67 27.94
N CYS A 23 52.95 8.91 27.56
CA CYS A 23 51.93 9.97 27.48
C CYS A 23 51.30 10.15 26.09
N ASP A 24 51.92 9.60 25.03
CA ASP A 24 51.32 9.64 23.71
C ASP A 24 50.39 8.44 23.45
N PHE A 25 50.39 7.44 24.31
CA PHE A 25 49.52 6.26 24.16
C PHE A 25 48.15 6.46 24.80
N MET A 26 47.90 7.61 25.44
CA MET A 26 46.58 8.01 25.93
C MET A 26 46.00 9.25 25.24
N ARG A 27 46.47 9.58 24.07
CA ARG A 27 45.57 10.30 23.15
C ARG A 27 44.69 9.24 22.51
N ILE A 28 43.67 8.81 23.25
CA ILE A 28 42.45 8.40 22.68
C ILE A 28 41.88 9.64 21.98
N THR A 29 42.31 9.88 20.76
CA THR A 29 41.53 10.61 19.80
C THR A 29 40.43 9.62 19.36
N GLU A 30 39.62 9.19 20.32
CA GLU A 30 38.29 8.81 19.98
C GLU A 30 37.70 10.10 19.43
N ASP A 31 37.58 10.15 18.12
CA ASP A 31 36.74 11.09 17.46
C ASP A 31 35.31 10.73 17.92
N LEU A 32 34.92 11.34 19.06
CA LEU A 32 33.58 11.17 19.63
C LEU A 32 32.51 11.72 18.69
N SER A 33 32.89 12.30 17.55
CA SER A 33 31.94 12.72 16.50
C SER A 33 31.25 11.53 15.84
N ASP A 34 31.83 10.32 15.85
CA ASP A 34 31.22 9.09 15.33
C ASP A 34 30.42 8.33 16.40
N CYS A 35 30.52 8.70 17.67
CA CYS A 35 29.65 8.13 18.71
C CYS A 35 28.38 8.98 18.81
N ALA A 36 27.48 8.78 17.84
CA ALA A 36 26.13 9.30 17.98
C ALA A 36 25.53 8.74 19.27
N THR A 37 25.19 9.62 20.22
CA THR A 37 24.52 9.18 21.44
C THR A 37 23.12 8.72 21.04
N LEU A 38 22.88 7.43 21.17
CA LEU A 38 21.56 6.81 20.89
C LEU A 38 20.62 7.05 22.06
N PHE A 39 19.38 7.33 21.77
CA PHE A 39 18.32 7.50 22.77
C PHE A 39 17.23 6.48 22.55
N SER A 40 16.73 5.92 23.65
CA SER A 40 15.63 4.95 23.61
C SER A 40 14.33 5.65 23.23
N VAL A 41 13.70 5.15 22.19
CA VAL A 41 12.42 5.61 21.68
C VAL A 41 11.43 4.46 21.75
N LYS A 42 10.34 4.65 22.48
CA LYS A 42 9.21 3.73 22.48
C LYS A 42 8.27 4.09 21.36
N TYR A 43 8.04 3.15 20.47
CA TYR A 43 7.25 3.31 19.27
C TYR A 43 5.99 2.45 19.36
N ASN A 44 4.82 3.08 19.37
CA ASN A 44 3.54 2.38 19.38
C ASN A 44 2.90 2.48 18.01
N VAL A 45 2.52 1.32 17.47
CA VAL A 45 1.82 1.22 16.19
C VAL A 45 0.35 0.98 16.44
N THR A 46 -0.48 1.83 15.87
CA THR A 46 -1.92 1.62 15.83
C THR A 46 -2.37 1.47 14.38
N LEU A 47 -2.96 0.32 14.05
CA LEU A 47 -3.67 0.15 12.80
C LEU A 47 -5.06 0.75 12.94
N ARG A 48 -5.40 1.65 12.05
CA ARG A 48 -6.79 2.10 11.93
C ARG A 48 -7.51 1.23 10.91
N THR A 49 -8.13 0.18 11.41
CA THR A 49 -8.99 -0.67 10.61
C THR A 49 -10.25 -1.00 11.38
N ASN A 50 -11.33 -0.41 11.00
CA ASN A 50 -12.66 -0.95 11.28
C ASN A 50 -13.25 -1.55 10.00
N LEU A 51 -12.36 -1.86 9.05
CA LEU A 51 -12.74 -2.18 7.68
C LEU A 51 -13.39 -3.56 7.60
N THR A 52 -12.85 -4.57 8.28
CA THR A 52 -13.37 -5.92 8.20
C THR A 52 -14.82 -5.98 8.67
N THR A 53 -15.13 -5.41 9.82
CA THR A 53 -16.51 -5.36 10.34
C THR A 53 -17.43 -4.53 9.45
N GLN A 54 -16.95 -3.41 8.93
CA GLN A 54 -17.74 -2.57 8.04
C GLN A 54 -17.97 -3.24 6.68
N VAL A 55 -16.95 -3.86 6.07
CA VAL A 55 -17.07 -4.62 4.83
C VAL A 55 -18.07 -5.77 5.00
N GLN A 56 -17.95 -6.56 6.07
CA GLN A 56 -18.90 -7.63 6.39
C GLN A 56 -20.32 -7.11 6.53
N THR A 57 -20.52 -6.03 7.27
CA THR A 57 -21.85 -5.43 7.45
C THR A 57 -22.45 -4.98 6.14
N VAL A 58 -21.65 -4.33 5.29
CA VAL A 58 -22.07 -3.86 3.98
C VAL A 58 -22.37 -5.02 3.04
N LEU A 59 -21.50 -6.01 2.96
CA LEU A 59 -21.69 -7.18 2.13
C LEU A 59 -22.98 -7.92 2.54
N ARG A 60 -23.19 -8.18 3.83
CA ARG A 60 -24.37 -8.86 4.36
C ARG A 60 -25.66 -8.05 4.23
N SER A 61 -25.60 -6.73 4.22
CA SER A 61 -26.80 -5.88 4.04
C SER A 61 -27.27 -5.78 2.60
N ARG A 62 -26.39 -6.07 1.63
CA ARG A 62 -26.66 -5.83 0.20
C ARG A 62 -26.69 -7.08 -0.65
N PHE A 63 -26.07 -8.17 -0.19
CA PHE A 63 -25.99 -9.42 -0.93
C PHE A 63 -26.83 -10.54 -0.31
N GLU A 64 -27.19 -11.48 -1.16
CA GLU A 64 -27.53 -12.81 -0.70
C GLU A 64 -26.36 -13.34 0.13
N ASN A 65 -26.62 -13.99 1.25
CA ASN A 65 -25.59 -14.42 2.20
C ASN A 65 -24.45 -15.19 1.53
N GLU A 66 -24.74 -16.05 0.55
CA GLU A 66 -23.75 -16.83 -0.19
C GLU A 66 -22.74 -15.97 -0.96
N VAL A 67 -23.18 -14.86 -1.57
CA VAL A 67 -22.29 -13.91 -2.26
C VAL A 67 -21.45 -13.15 -1.26
N ALA A 68 -22.05 -12.75 -0.14
CA ALA A 68 -21.35 -12.04 0.93
C ALA A 68 -20.23 -12.91 1.54
N ASP A 69 -20.51 -14.18 1.83
CA ASP A 69 -19.55 -15.12 2.42
C ASP A 69 -18.37 -15.39 1.47
N LEU A 70 -18.61 -15.53 0.16
CA LEU A 70 -17.55 -15.71 -0.84
C LEU A 70 -16.66 -14.48 -1.00
N LEU A 71 -17.23 -13.29 -0.99
CA LEU A 71 -16.48 -12.04 -1.07
C LEU A 71 -15.69 -11.79 0.22
N GLU A 72 -16.28 -12.10 1.37
CA GLU A 72 -15.58 -12.05 2.66
C GLU A 72 -14.35 -12.98 2.65
N ASP A 73 -14.51 -14.22 2.18
CA ASP A 73 -13.39 -15.17 2.06
C ASP A 73 -12.30 -14.67 1.10
N SER A 74 -12.68 -14.06 -0.02
CA SER A 74 -11.74 -13.54 -1.01
C SER A 74 -10.99 -12.30 -0.52
N LEU A 75 -11.63 -11.47 0.29
CA LEU A 75 -11.10 -10.19 0.74
C LEU A 75 -10.56 -10.20 2.17
N LYS A 76 -10.72 -11.28 2.93
CA LYS A 76 -10.31 -11.36 4.34
C LYS A 76 -8.83 -11.07 4.58
N ASN A 77 -7.97 -11.42 3.64
CA ASN A 77 -6.54 -11.16 3.76
C ASN A 77 -6.18 -9.70 3.47
N ILE A 78 -7.00 -9.02 2.68
CA ILE A 78 -6.79 -7.62 2.29
C ILE A 78 -7.21 -6.68 3.44
N PHE A 79 -8.40 -6.92 3.99
CA PHE A 79 -8.99 -6.04 5.00
C PHE A 79 -8.78 -6.55 6.43
N ARG A 80 -7.58 -7.09 6.70
CA ARG A 80 -7.19 -7.51 8.05
C ARG A 80 -7.05 -6.32 8.99
N GLU A 81 -7.23 -6.59 10.28
CA GLU A 81 -7.09 -5.61 11.35
C GLU A 81 -5.71 -5.62 12.02
N TYR A 82 -4.69 -6.21 11.40
CA TYR A 82 -3.33 -6.23 11.95
C TYR A 82 -2.25 -6.21 10.88
N ALA A 83 -1.11 -5.62 11.23
CA ALA A 83 0.09 -5.66 10.42
C ALA A 83 0.87 -6.94 10.70
N HIS A 84 1.41 -7.53 9.65
CA HIS A 84 2.32 -8.68 9.76
C HIS A 84 3.77 -8.23 9.96
N ASP A 85 4.21 -7.35 9.10
CA ASP A 85 5.54 -6.76 9.11
C ASP A 85 5.37 -5.27 8.98
N VAL A 86 6.10 -4.52 9.77
CA VAL A 86 6.12 -3.06 9.64
C VAL A 86 7.56 -2.65 9.39
N ASP A 87 7.85 -2.16 8.21
CA ASP A 87 9.12 -1.52 7.89
C ASP A 87 9.08 -0.08 8.38
N LEU A 88 10.03 0.27 9.24
CA LEU A 88 10.18 1.58 9.83
C LEU A 88 11.43 2.24 9.23
N SER A 89 11.24 3.25 8.42
CA SER A 89 12.33 4.00 7.80
C SER A 89 12.45 5.40 8.39
N PHE A 90 13.68 5.80 8.76
CA PHE A 90 13.98 7.09 9.38
C PHE A 90 14.97 7.85 8.53
N TYR A 91 14.60 9.04 8.08
CA TYR A 91 15.41 9.92 7.24
C TYR A 91 15.81 11.14 8.05
N PRO A 92 17.09 11.24 8.50
CA PRO A 92 17.53 12.30 9.39
C PRO A 92 17.78 13.62 8.65
N GLY A 93 17.61 14.74 9.38
CA GLY A 93 17.94 16.08 8.95
C GLY A 93 17.04 16.69 7.89
N GLU A 94 17.35 17.91 7.49
CA GLU A 94 16.54 18.66 6.52
C GLU A 94 16.62 18.08 5.09
N GLU A 95 17.79 17.64 4.66
CA GLU A 95 17.97 17.05 3.33
C GLU A 95 17.36 15.65 3.22
N ARG A 96 17.22 14.93 4.33
CA ARG A 96 16.62 13.59 4.40
C ARG A 96 17.19 12.65 3.33
N SER A 97 18.50 12.68 3.20
CA SER A 97 19.24 12.01 2.15
C SER A 97 19.75 10.62 2.50
N PHE A 98 19.65 10.25 3.77
CA PHE A 98 20.06 8.96 4.30
C PHE A 98 18.95 8.39 5.16
N HIS A 99 18.82 7.07 5.26
CA HIS A 99 17.85 6.45 6.14
C HIS A 99 18.44 5.25 6.87
N ASP A 100 17.86 4.97 8.02
CA ASP A 100 18.02 3.74 8.76
C ASP A 100 16.66 3.02 8.80
N SER A 101 16.65 1.70 8.67
CA SER A 101 15.44 0.90 8.52
C SER A 101 15.41 -0.21 9.56
N HIS A 102 14.24 -0.41 10.16
CA HIS A 102 13.96 -1.47 11.12
C HIS A 102 12.70 -2.21 10.73
N ILE A 103 12.63 -3.50 11.03
CA ILE A 103 11.45 -4.33 10.79
C ILE A 103 10.86 -4.74 12.13
N MET A 104 9.56 -4.53 12.31
CA MET A 104 8.80 -5.03 13.45
C MET A 104 8.19 -6.40 13.10
N ASP A 105 8.24 -7.31 14.05
CA ASP A 105 7.63 -8.64 13.89
C ASP A 105 6.10 -8.58 13.84
N ALA A 106 5.52 -9.58 13.20
CA ALA A 106 4.08 -9.73 13.07
C ALA A 106 3.34 -9.70 14.40
N GLY A 107 2.31 -8.85 14.48
CA GLY A 107 1.45 -8.72 15.66
C GLY A 107 2.05 -7.94 16.82
N GLN A 108 3.22 -7.36 16.66
CA GLN A 108 3.84 -6.50 17.66
C GLN A 108 3.28 -5.07 17.54
N ALA A 109 2.57 -4.60 18.58
CA ALA A 109 2.00 -3.25 18.61
C ALA A 109 2.96 -2.21 19.18
N THR A 110 4.00 -2.63 19.91
CA THR A 110 4.98 -1.75 20.55
C THR A 110 6.37 -2.22 20.22
N TYR A 111 7.22 -1.29 19.86
CA TYR A 111 8.62 -1.53 19.54
C TYR A 111 9.51 -0.50 20.25
N SER A 112 10.67 -0.93 20.70
CA SER A 112 11.69 -0.03 21.27
C SER A 112 12.89 -0.01 20.36
N LEU A 113 13.29 1.16 19.93
CA LEU A 113 14.45 1.37 19.07
C LEU A 113 15.33 2.48 19.64
N GLU A 114 16.56 2.51 19.18
CA GLU A 114 17.54 3.53 19.57
C GLU A 114 17.85 4.39 18.36
N LEU A 115 17.60 5.70 18.48
CA LEU A 115 17.87 6.67 17.43
C LEU A 115 18.80 7.78 17.95
N PRO A 116 19.70 8.30 17.10
CA PRO A 116 20.43 9.53 17.39
C PRO A 116 19.52 10.74 17.55
N VAL A 117 19.96 11.74 18.30
CA VAL A 117 19.27 13.03 18.39
C VAL A 117 19.25 13.67 17.02
N ASN A 118 18.07 13.85 16.47
CA ASN A 118 17.86 14.53 15.18
C ASN A 118 16.38 14.76 14.92
N ASP A 119 16.09 15.56 13.89
CA ASP A 119 14.79 15.63 13.26
C ASP A 119 14.69 14.58 12.16
N TYR A 120 13.66 13.74 12.21
CA TYR A 120 13.46 12.67 11.24
C TYR A 120 12.15 12.87 10.46
N ARG A 121 12.20 12.58 9.16
CA ARG A 121 11.02 12.15 8.43
C ARG A 121 10.92 10.64 8.59
N HIS A 122 9.92 10.20 9.31
CA HIS A 122 9.63 8.80 9.50
C HIS A 122 8.58 8.32 8.49
N LEU A 123 8.85 7.19 7.84
CA LEU A 123 7.93 6.48 6.98
C LEU A 123 7.73 5.07 7.54
N ALA A 124 6.49 4.61 7.56
CA ALA A 124 6.18 3.24 7.93
C ALA A 124 5.36 2.56 6.84
N LEU A 125 5.68 1.31 6.56
CA LEU A 125 5.00 0.44 5.59
C LEU A 125 4.67 -0.89 6.27
N ALA A 126 3.46 -1.39 6.12
CA ALA A 126 3.07 -2.66 6.72
C ALA A 126 2.53 -3.64 5.68
N ASN A 127 2.77 -4.93 5.93
CA ASN A 127 2.35 -6.09 5.13
C ASN A 127 3.00 -6.20 3.75
N LEU A 128 4.09 -5.49 3.51
CA LEU A 128 4.76 -5.52 2.20
C LEU A 128 5.46 -6.86 1.94
N ALA A 129 5.94 -7.54 2.97
CA ALA A 129 6.63 -8.83 2.83
C ALA A 129 5.71 -9.96 2.30
N ASP A 130 4.42 -9.87 2.58
CA ASP A 130 3.40 -10.81 2.09
C ASP A 130 2.87 -10.43 0.69
N GLU A 131 3.27 -9.26 0.16
CA GLU A 131 2.78 -8.74 -1.10
C GLU A 131 3.83 -8.92 -2.21
N VAL A 132 3.49 -9.73 -3.21
CA VAL A 132 4.40 -10.07 -4.32
C VAL A 132 4.16 -9.22 -5.57
N GLU A 133 3.03 -8.50 -5.62
CA GLU A 133 2.60 -7.73 -6.77
C GLU A 133 2.90 -6.23 -6.62
N VAL A 134 3.56 -5.86 -5.52
CA VAL A 134 3.94 -4.45 -5.25
C VAL A 134 5.43 -4.37 -4.94
N ASP A 135 6.14 -3.60 -5.75
CA ASP A 135 7.56 -3.35 -5.58
C ASP A 135 7.80 -2.06 -4.78
N LEU A 136 8.58 -2.16 -3.71
CA LEU A 136 9.07 -1.00 -2.97
C LEU A 136 10.42 -0.56 -3.55
N THR A 137 10.45 0.64 -4.13
CA THR A 137 11.69 1.37 -4.34
C THR A 137 12.01 2.17 -3.09
N GLN A 138 12.80 1.60 -2.21
CA GLN A 138 13.36 2.31 -1.07
C GLN A 138 14.60 3.08 -1.51
N SER A 139 14.63 4.36 -1.23
CA SER A 139 15.69 5.25 -1.70
C SER A 139 16.42 5.90 -0.53
N GLN A 140 17.71 6.18 -0.74
CA GLN A 140 18.49 7.06 0.10
C GLN A 140 17.83 8.44 0.31
N TRP A 141 17.05 8.89 -0.68
CA TRP A 141 16.27 10.14 -0.62
C TRP A 141 14.82 9.84 -0.33
N VAL A 142 14.30 10.36 0.77
CA VAL A 142 12.91 10.14 1.21
C VAL A 142 11.90 10.47 0.12
N GLN A 143 12.13 11.49 -0.70
CA GLN A 143 11.28 11.92 -1.80
C GLN A 143 11.17 10.92 -2.95
N ARG A 144 11.99 9.86 -2.94
CA ARG A 144 12.01 8.81 -3.96
C ARG A 144 11.50 7.49 -3.46
N SER A 145 11.04 7.41 -2.19
CA SER A 145 10.41 6.19 -1.67
C SER A 145 9.05 6.00 -2.33
N TYR A 146 8.91 4.92 -3.07
CA TYR A 146 7.80 4.71 -3.98
C TYR A 146 7.37 3.25 -4.00
N LEU A 147 6.07 3.02 -3.94
CA LEU A 147 5.44 1.71 -4.16
C LEU A 147 4.91 1.66 -5.60
N SER A 148 5.31 0.66 -6.37
CA SER A 148 4.77 0.38 -7.70
C SER A 148 3.93 -0.88 -7.67
N GLN A 149 2.73 -0.84 -8.25
CA GLN A 149 1.88 -2.01 -8.42
C GLN A 149 1.88 -2.56 -9.85
N ILE A 150 2.81 -2.10 -10.69
CA ILE A 150 2.90 -2.55 -12.09
C ILE A 150 3.84 -3.74 -12.17
N VAL A 151 3.33 -4.85 -12.68
CA VAL A 151 4.10 -6.04 -13.05
C VAL A 151 4.11 -6.16 -14.57
N GLY A 152 5.26 -5.86 -15.17
CA GLY A 152 5.36 -5.74 -16.63
C GLY A 152 4.64 -4.48 -17.13
N ASP A 153 3.48 -4.64 -17.76
CA ASP A 153 2.60 -3.57 -18.26
C ASP A 153 1.18 -3.61 -17.67
N THR A 154 0.98 -4.44 -16.64
CA THR A 154 -0.33 -4.72 -16.04
C THR A 154 -0.29 -4.58 -14.53
N ILE A 155 -1.47 -4.52 -13.92
CA ILE A 155 -1.68 -4.65 -12.47
C ILE A 155 -2.35 -5.99 -12.24
N GLN A 156 -1.71 -6.87 -11.47
CA GLN A 156 -2.22 -8.21 -11.16
C GLN A 156 -3.17 -8.24 -9.96
N GLY A 157 -3.25 -7.13 -9.22
CA GLY A 157 -4.02 -7.03 -7.99
C GLY A 157 -3.23 -7.43 -6.76
N HIS A 158 -3.63 -6.90 -5.61
CA HIS A 158 -2.94 -7.13 -4.35
C HIS A 158 -3.49 -8.33 -3.61
N ASN A 159 -2.62 -9.03 -2.89
CA ASN A 159 -2.95 -10.22 -2.11
C ASN A 159 -3.11 -9.93 -0.61
N THR A 160 -2.64 -8.78 -0.17
CA THR A 160 -2.72 -8.34 1.22
C THR A 160 -3.10 -6.87 1.35
N GLY A 161 -3.53 -6.46 2.54
CA GLY A 161 -3.78 -5.06 2.85
C GLY A 161 -2.47 -4.34 3.15
N LEU A 162 -2.14 -3.34 2.35
CA LEU A 162 -0.99 -2.49 2.54
C LEU A 162 -1.36 -1.26 3.36
N PHE A 163 -0.53 -0.94 4.35
CA PHE A 163 -0.73 0.23 5.20
C PHE A 163 0.52 1.09 5.20
N THR A 164 0.33 2.40 5.27
CA THR A 164 1.42 3.36 5.32
C THR A 164 1.19 4.41 6.38
N ALA A 165 2.28 4.96 6.90
CA ALA A 165 2.27 6.19 7.67
C ALA A 165 3.48 7.05 7.33
N ARG A 166 3.33 8.35 7.54
CA ARG A 166 4.42 9.31 7.53
C ARG A 166 4.28 10.25 8.72
N GLN A 167 5.39 10.58 9.33
CA GLN A 167 5.41 11.48 10.48
C GLN A 167 6.74 12.20 10.58
N ASP A 168 6.72 13.46 10.98
CA ASP A 168 7.95 14.13 11.43
C ASP A 168 8.16 13.80 12.90
N MET A 169 9.38 13.36 13.26
CA MET A 169 9.77 13.00 14.60
C MET A 169 10.98 13.85 15.01
N ASN A 170 10.91 14.47 16.17
CA ASN A 170 12.02 15.17 16.77
C ASN A 170 12.55 14.34 17.94
N ILE A 171 13.74 13.76 17.79
CA ILE A 171 14.39 12.97 18.84
C ILE A 171 15.26 13.89 19.68
N LEU A 172 14.87 14.07 20.94
CA LEU A 172 15.52 14.93 21.90
C LEU A 172 16.54 14.14 22.73
N GLY A 173 17.64 14.79 23.07
CA GLY A 173 18.64 14.22 23.97
C GLY A 173 18.17 14.17 25.44
N ASN A 174 18.57 13.11 26.13
CA ASN A 174 18.36 12.92 27.58
C ASN A 174 16.90 12.81 28.05
N VAL A 175 15.99 12.42 27.15
CA VAL A 175 14.56 12.23 27.44
C VAL A 175 14.10 10.95 26.79
N ASP A 176 13.48 10.06 27.58
CA ASP A 176 12.74 8.93 27.02
C ASP A 176 11.51 9.47 26.28
N GLN A 177 11.33 9.06 25.05
CA GLN A 177 10.23 9.53 24.21
C GLN A 177 9.36 8.36 23.76
N GLU A 178 8.08 8.65 23.61
CA GLU A 178 7.09 7.71 23.12
C GLU A 178 6.38 8.35 21.92
N PHE A 179 6.29 7.61 20.81
CA PHE A 179 5.61 8.04 19.59
C PHE A 179 4.50 7.08 19.23
N ASP A 180 3.32 7.63 19.02
CA ASP A 180 2.17 6.89 18.50
C ASP A 180 2.06 7.13 17.01
N VAL A 181 2.13 6.06 16.22
CA VAL A 181 2.04 6.12 14.76
C VAL A 181 0.82 5.35 14.28
N THR A 182 -0.02 6.03 13.52
CA THR A 182 -1.21 5.41 12.92
C THR A 182 -0.94 5.07 11.47
N LEU A 183 -1.12 3.80 11.14
CA LEU A 183 -1.01 3.28 9.78
C LEU A 183 -2.37 3.32 9.08
N TYR A 184 -2.37 3.74 7.81
CA TYR A 184 -3.55 3.87 6.96
C TYR A 184 -3.47 2.95 5.77
N MET A 185 -4.59 2.31 5.44
CA MET A 185 -4.68 1.46 4.26
C MET A 185 -4.55 2.27 2.97
N VAL A 186 -3.75 1.79 2.04
CA VAL A 186 -3.57 2.41 0.71
C VAL A 186 -4.29 1.65 -0.41
N ASN A 187 -4.78 0.44 -0.14
CA ASN A 187 -5.55 -0.33 -1.12
C ASN A 187 -7.02 0.10 -1.15
N CYS A 188 -7.66 -0.19 -2.28
CA CYS A 188 -9.10 -0.22 -2.45
C CYS A 188 -9.52 -1.52 -3.13
N ALA A 189 -10.81 -1.82 -3.17
CA ALA A 189 -11.33 -2.98 -3.89
C ALA A 189 -12.52 -2.61 -4.77
N SER A 190 -12.50 -3.08 -6.03
CA SER A 190 -13.63 -3.00 -6.94
C SER A 190 -14.20 -4.37 -7.19
N ILE A 191 -15.52 -4.53 -7.09
CA ILE A 191 -16.23 -5.79 -7.25
C ILE A 191 -17.28 -5.63 -8.35
N LEU A 192 -17.35 -6.59 -9.27
CA LEU A 192 -18.41 -6.67 -10.28
C LEU A 192 -19.17 -7.97 -10.09
N VAL A 193 -20.48 -7.86 -9.86
CA VAL A 193 -21.40 -8.99 -9.76
C VAL A 193 -22.31 -8.99 -10.99
N ILE A 194 -22.15 -9.97 -11.86
CA ILE A 194 -22.92 -10.13 -13.07
C ILE A 194 -23.99 -11.22 -12.87
N ARG A 195 -25.23 -10.87 -13.00
CA ARG A 195 -26.35 -11.82 -13.05
C ARG A 195 -26.52 -12.35 -14.46
N THR A 196 -26.58 -13.66 -14.61
CA THR A 196 -26.81 -14.32 -15.90
C THR A 196 -28.29 -14.71 -16.11
N ASP A 197 -29.12 -14.58 -15.06
CA ASP A 197 -30.59 -14.80 -15.11
C ASP A 197 -31.33 -13.48 -15.28
N SER A 198 -31.22 -12.84 -16.41
CA SER A 198 -31.96 -11.59 -16.64
C SER A 198 -33.46 -11.80 -16.76
N VAL A 199 -34.25 -10.72 -16.57
CA VAL A 199 -35.71 -10.73 -16.67
C VAL A 199 -36.13 -11.33 -18.02
N GLY A 200 -36.91 -12.44 -17.99
CA GLY A 200 -37.31 -13.18 -19.18
C GLY A 200 -36.43 -14.40 -19.53
N TYR A 201 -35.28 -14.59 -18.87
CA TYR A 201 -34.34 -15.70 -19.11
C TYR A 201 -34.07 -16.49 -17.84
N SER A 202 -35.06 -17.15 -17.30
CA SER A 202 -34.96 -17.90 -16.04
C SER A 202 -33.95 -19.04 -16.05
N GLN A 203 -33.53 -19.51 -17.24
CA GLN A 203 -32.51 -20.55 -17.38
C GLN A 203 -31.08 -20.02 -17.38
N GLY A 204 -30.86 -18.69 -17.41
CA GLY A 204 -29.58 -18.06 -17.57
C GLY A 204 -29.12 -17.91 -19.01
N VAL A 205 -28.18 -17.04 -19.25
CA VAL A 205 -27.55 -16.82 -20.56
C VAL A 205 -26.45 -17.86 -20.76
N ALA A 206 -26.44 -18.50 -21.94
CA ALA A 206 -25.35 -19.42 -22.30
C ALA A 206 -24.13 -18.63 -22.80
N TYR A 207 -22.99 -18.86 -22.23
CA TYR A 207 -21.68 -18.30 -22.64
C TYR A 207 -20.59 -19.35 -22.42
N ARG A 208 -19.42 -19.19 -23.06
CA ARG A 208 -18.26 -20.06 -22.88
C ARG A 208 -17.29 -19.52 -21.86
N ASP A 209 -17.04 -18.22 -21.92
CA ASP A 209 -16.06 -17.52 -21.06
C ASP A 209 -16.51 -16.10 -20.80
N CYS A 210 -16.07 -15.56 -19.66
CA CYS A 210 -16.25 -14.17 -19.30
C CYS A 210 -14.95 -13.68 -18.64
N GLN A 211 -14.41 -12.55 -19.12
CA GLN A 211 -13.19 -11.93 -18.60
C GLN A 211 -13.48 -10.48 -18.28
N VAL A 212 -12.90 -10.01 -17.19
CA VAL A 212 -13.07 -8.64 -16.72
C VAL A 212 -11.72 -8.01 -16.49
N TYR A 213 -11.59 -6.76 -16.90
CA TYR A 213 -10.42 -5.94 -16.68
C TYR A 213 -10.85 -4.54 -16.28
N SER A 214 -9.99 -3.84 -15.56
CA SER A 214 -10.23 -2.45 -15.16
C SER A 214 -9.12 -1.52 -15.67
N SER A 215 -9.37 -0.22 -15.71
CA SER A 215 -8.38 0.81 -16.07
C SER A 215 -8.64 2.11 -15.31
N ASP A 216 -7.71 3.05 -15.47
CA ASP A 216 -7.74 4.37 -14.86
C ASP A 216 -7.49 4.31 -13.33
N PHE A 217 -6.60 3.40 -12.92
CA PHE A 217 -6.12 3.25 -11.56
C PHE A 217 -4.68 3.77 -11.43
N ALA A 218 -4.28 4.17 -10.23
CA ALA A 218 -2.93 4.61 -9.95
C ALA A 218 -1.90 3.55 -10.34
N ASP A 219 -0.77 3.96 -10.88
CA ASP A 219 0.35 3.06 -11.17
C ASP A 219 1.26 2.86 -9.95
N GLY A 220 1.18 3.75 -8.96
CA GLY A 220 1.93 3.63 -7.73
C GLY A 220 1.60 4.68 -6.68
N PHE A 221 2.39 4.71 -5.62
CA PHE A 221 2.19 5.55 -4.45
C PHE A 221 3.53 6.13 -3.95
N MET A 222 3.59 7.44 -3.84
CA MET A 222 4.72 8.17 -3.26
C MET A 222 4.56 8.20 -1.73
N VAL A 223 5.38 7.42 -1.02
CA VAL A 223 5.20 7.21 0.42
C VAL A 223 5.41 8.50 1.22
N ASN A 224 6.45 9.28 0.85
CA ASN A 224 6.74 10.53 1.57
C ASN A 224 5.62 11.57 1.47
N ASP A 225 4.96 11.65 0.32
CA ASP A 225 3.95 12.67 0.07
C ASP A 225 2.53 12.15 0.31
N SER A 226 2.38 10.84 0.52
CA SER A 226 1.10 10.13 0.61
C SER A 226 0.20 10.42 -0.60
N THR A 227 0.81 10.43 -1.81
CA THR A 227 0.12 10.73 -3.06
C THR A 227 0.17 9.55 -4.01
N PHE A 228 -0.94 9.26 -4.65
CA PHE A 228 -1.01 8.29 -5.72
C PHE A 228 -0.52 8.90 -7.03
N THR A 229 0.07 8.07 -7.89
CA THR A 229 0.59 8.50 -9.19
C THR A 229 -0.20 7.83 -10.32
N HIS A 230 -0.52 8.62 -11.34
CA HIS A 230 -1.22 8.20 -12.55
C HIS A 230 -0.38 8.62 -13.77
N ARG A 231 0.78 7.97 -13.99
CA ARG A 231 1.71 8.29 -15.10
C ARG A 231 1.41 7.49 -16.35
N THR A 232 0.91 6.28 -16.12
CA THR A 232 0.54 5.33 -17.15
C THR A 232 -0.89 4.88 -16.92
N ASN A 233 -1.46 4.12 -17.83
CA ASN A 233 -2.79 3.53 -17.64
C ASN A 233 -2.70 2.02 -17.81
N PRO A 234 -2.09 1.30 -16.85
CA PRO A 234 -1.96 -0.13 -16.92
C PRO A 234 -3.32 -0.81 -16.85
N THR A 235 -3.43 -1.95 -17.51
CA THR A 235 -4.60 -2.79 -17.38
C THR A 235 -4.58 -3.51 -16.04
N VAL A 236 -5.68 -3.43 -15.30
CA VAL A 236 -5.89 -4.21 -14.07
C VAL A 236 -6.59 -5.51 -14.43
N HIS A 237 -6.05 -6.64 -13.98
CA HIS A 237 -6.72 -7.94 -14.05
C HIS A 237 -7.67 -8.11 -12.89
N ASP A 238 -8.97 -8.33 -13.22
CA ASP A 238 -9.96 -8.66 -12.21
C ASP A 238 -9.97 -10.18 -11.98
N PHE A 239 -9.87 -10.60 -10.72
CA PHE A 239 -9.91 -12.01 -10.34
C PHE A 239 -11.36 -12.52 -10.38
N ARG A 240 -11.54 -13.68 -10.99
CA ARG A 240 -12.83 -14.38 -10.96
C ARG A 240 -12.95 -15.18 -9.67
N VAL A 241 -14.03 -14.98 -8.94
CA VAL A 241 -14.33 -15.80 -7.75
C VAL A 241 -14.65 -17.23 -8.20
N THR A 242 -14.02 -18.21 -7.57
CA THR A 242 -14.26 -19.62 -7.83
C THR A 242 -15.58 -20.08 -7.19
N ASN A 243 -16.33 -20.92 -7.89
CA ASN A 243 -17.63 -21.46 -7.43
C ASN A 243 -18.65 -20.37 -7.02
N PRO A 244 -18.93 -19.39 -7.88
CA PRO A 244 -19.93 -18.38 -7.56
C PRO A 244 -21.31 -19.04 -7.40
N PRO A 245 -22.26 -18.42 -6.68
CA PRO A 245 -23.63 -18.89 -6.59
C PRO A 245 -24.25 -19.06 -7.99
N VAL A 246 -25.20 -19.97 -8.10
CA VAL A 246 -25.84 -20.28 -9.38
C VAL A 246 -26.34 -19.01 -10.07
N LYS A 247 -26.03 -18.87 -11.36
CA LYS A 247 -26.39 -17.71 -12.20
C LYS A 247 -25.76 -16.39 -11.78
N ARG A 248 -24.57 -16.47 -11.21
CA ARG A 248 -23.73 -15.31 -10.89
C ARG A 248 -22.34 -15.51 -11.46
N GLU A 249 -21.74 -14.41 -11.90
CA GLU A 249 -20.32 -14.26 -12.11
C GLU A 249 -19.85 -13.14 -11.20
N ILE A 250 -18.76 -13.36 -10.49
CA ILE A 250 -18.22 -12.40 -9.54
C ILE A 250 -16.76 -12.19 -9.86
N TYR A 251 -16.39 -10.93 -10.04
CA TYR A 251 -15.02 -10.50 -10.29
C TYR A 251 -14.63 -9.42 -9.27
N TYR A 252 -13.39 -9.42 -8.84
CA TYR A 252 -12.87 -8.39 -7.97
C TYR A 252 -11.45 -8.04 -8.35
N ALA A 253 -11.05 -6.80 -8.07
CA ALA A 253 -9.66 -6.35 -8.11
C ALA A 253 -9.36 -5.55 -6.85
N VAL A 254 -8.17 -5.74 -6.31
CA VAL A 254 -7.63 -4.96 -5.19
C VAL A 254 -6.40 -4.23 -5.71
N THR A 255 -6.42 -2.91 -5.61
CA THR A 255 -5.42 -2.04 -6.25
C THR A 255 -5.19 -0.80 -5.41
N PHE A 256 -4.30 0.08 -5.84
CA PHE A 256 -4.32 1.48 -5.44
C PHE A 256 -5.54 2.19 -6.05
N PRO A 257 -5.93 3.35 -5.53
CA PRO A 257 -7.12 4.09 -5.95
C PRO A 257 -7.22 4.36 -7.46
N SER A 258 -8.43 4.61 -7.90
CA SER A 258 -8.70 5.16 -9.24
C SER A 258 -8.28 6.64 -9.32
N CYS A 259 -8.33 7.23 -10.52
CA CYS A 259 -8.34 8.67 -10.66
C CYS A 259 -9.40 9.31 -9.77
N ASP A 260 -9.15 10.53 -9.32
CA ASP A 260 -10.09 11.27 -8.46
C ASP A 260 -11.09 12.08 -9.27
N THR A 261 -10.72 12.52 -10.47
CA THR A 261 -11.56 13.37 -11.31
C THR A 261 -11.63 12.86 -12.76
N PRO A 262 -12.69 13.23 -13.50
CA PRO A 262 -12.78 12.94 -14.94
C PRO A 262 -11.64 13.56 -15.76
N GLU A 263 -11.21 14.76 -15.41
CA GLU A 263 -10.11 15.45 -16.08
C GLU A 263 -8.81 14.65 -15.97
N GLU A 264 -8.49 14.12 -14.78
CA GLU A 264 -7.33 13.27 -14.57
C GLU A 264 -7.42 12.00 -15.43
N ALA A 265 -8.56 11.31 -15.38
CA ALA A 265 -8.79 10.11 -16.17
C ALA A 265 -8.68 10.34 -17.70
N GLN A 266 -9.04 11.52 -18.20
CA GLN A 266 -8.93 11.89 -19.62
C GLN A 266 -7.49 12.15 -20.05
N THR A 267 -6.59 12.51 -19.14
CA THR A 267 -5.17 12.71 -19.45
C THR A 267 -4.40 11.42 -19.63
N LEU A 268 -4.92 10.30 -19.13
CA LEU A 268 -4.27 9.00 -19.21
C LEU A 268 -4.34 8.44 -20.65
N PRO A 269 -3.26 7.78 -21.11
CA PRO A 269 -3.27 7.13 -22.42
C PRO A 269 -4.35 6.03 -22.44
N ASP A 270 -5.14 5.97 -23.49
CA ASP A 270 -6.10 4.87 -23.67
C ASP A 270 -5.38 3.64 -24.23
N THR A 271 -5.00 2.74 -23.35
CA THR A 271 -4.24 1.52 -23.71
C THR A 271 -5.08 0.46 -24.41
N ARG A 272 -6.41 0.60 -24.45
CA ARG A 272 -7.35 -0.36 -25.04
C ARG A 272 -8.36 0.28 -26.00
N ALA A 273 -8.06 1.45 -26.53
CA ALA A 273 -8.89 2.10 -27.52
C ALA A 273 -8.94 1.28 -28.80
N ASP A 274 -10.00 0.52 -28.95
CA ASP A 274 -10.46 0.11 -30.27
C ASP A 274 -11.36 1.21 -30.82
N ASN A 275 -10.96 1.83 -31.93
CA ASN A 275 -11.57 3.03 -32.53
C ASN A 275 -13.04 2.85 -32.98
N SER A 276 -13.78 1.85 -32.49
CA SER A 276 -15.06 1.46 -33.08
C SER A 276 -16.31 1.80 -32.27
N GLN A 277 -16.21 2.47 -31.11
CA GLN A 277 -17.43 2.91 -30.39
C GLN A 277 -17.35 4.35 -29.87
N THR A 278 -17.53 5.30 -30.77
CA THR A 278 -18.00 6.65 -30.46
C THR A 278 -19.50 6.58 -30.15
N GLY A 279 -19.89 6.71 -28.89
CA GLY A 279 -21.33 6.71 -28.58
C GLY A 279 -21.79 6.84 -27.15
N SER A 280 -20.95 7.21 -26.19
CA SER A 280 -21.42 7.67 -24.89
C SER A 280 -20.54 8.82 -24.40
N THR A 281 -21.16 9.82 -23.81
CA THR A 281 -20.51 10.98 -23.21
C THR A 281 -19.47 10.52 -22.19
N GLU A 282 -18.21 10.38 -22.64
CA GLU A 282 -17.05 9.99 -21.83
C GLU A 282 -16.64 11.09 -20.84
N GLU A 283 -17.29 12.25 -20.90
CA GLU A 283 -16.88 13.47 -20.21
C GLU A 283 -16.88 13.32 -18.68
N ASP A 284 -17.72 12.44 -18.12
CA ASP A 284 -17.85 12.29 -16.65
C ASP A 284 -17.25 11.00 -16.10
N ARG A 285 -16.52 10.21 -16.89
CA ARG A 285 -15.95 8.96 -16.38
C ARG A 285 -14.71 9.24 -15.53
N ILE A 286 -14.55 8.44 -14.47
CA ILE A 286 -13.38 8.45 -13.59
C ILE A 286 -12.54 7.18 -13.80
N TRP A 287 -13.16 6.02 -13.95
CA TRP A 287 -12.50 4.77 -14.27
C TRP A 287 -13.44 3.81 -15.01
N ARG A 288 -12.90 2.71 -15.54
CA ARG A 288 -13.65 1.77 -16.42
C ARG A 288 -13.46 0.33 -16.02
N LYS A 289 -14.52 -0.47 -16.29
CA LYS A 289 -14.41 -1.93 -16.40
C LYS A 289 -14.74 -2.37 -17.82
N TYR A 290 -13.92 -3.27 -18.34
CA TYR A 290 -14.09 -3.92 -19.63
C TYR A 290 -14.54 -5.35 -19.39
N VAL A 291 -15.69 -5.73 -19.92
CA VAL A 291 -16.22 -7.09 -19.82
C VAL A 291 -16.24 -7.72 -21.20
N TYR A 292 -15.58 -8.85 -21.36
CA TYR A 292 -15.53 -9.64 -22.59
C TYR A 292 -16.28 -10.95 -22.35
N VAL A 293 -17.36 -11.17 -23.11
CA VAL A 293 -18.16 -12.39 -23.02
C VAL A 293 -18.04 -13.15 -24.33
N THR A 294 -17.55 -14.39 -24.24
CA THR A 294 -17.46 -15.32 -25.38
C THR A 294 -18.72 -16.17 -25.42
N LEU A 295 -19.51 -16.04 -26.46
CA LEU A 295 -20.73 -16.80 -26.69
C LEU A 295 -20.44 -18.23 -27.18
N PRO A 296 -21.42 -19.14 -27.11
CA PRO A 296 -21.25 -20.54 -27.57
C PRO A 296 -20.84 -20.68 -29.03
N ASN A 297 -21.25 -19.75 -29.90
CA ASN A 297 -20.88 -19.70 -31.32
C ASN A 297 -19.44 -19.21 -31.57
N GLY A 298 -18.76 -18.71 -30.53
CA GLY A 298 -17.40 -18.16 -30.59
C GLY A 298 -17.34 -16.65 -30.77
N ASP A 299 -18.47 -15.97 -30.93
CA ASP A 299 -18.50 -14.51 -30.97
C ASP A 299 -18.10 -13.91 -29.61
N VAL A 300 -17.39 -12.80 -29.62
CA VAL A 300 -16.98 -12.09 -28.42
C VAL A 300 -17.71 -10.74 -28.35
N THR A 301 -18.48 -10.55 -27.32
CA THR A 301 -19.13 -9.27 -27.02
C THR A 301 -18.29 -8.50 -26.00
N ARG A 302 -17.94 -7.27 -26.32
CA ARG A 302 -17.25 -6.33 -25.41
C ARG A 302 -18.25 -5.33 -24.87
N THR A 303 -18.26 -5.14 -23.56
CA THR A 303 -19.01 -4.08 -22.89
C THR A 303 -18.06 -3.24 -22.04
N ILE A 304 -18.20 -1.92 -22.11
CA ILE A 304 -17.49 -0.97 -21.26
C ILE A 304 -18.46 -0.42 -20.22
N ILE A 305 -18.10 -0.53 -18.96
CA ILE A 305 -18.81 0.07 -17.83
C ILE A 305 -18.02 1.29 -17.37
N ASN A 306 -18.53 2.49 -17.66
CA ASN A 306 -17.93 3.74 -17.20
C ASN A 306 -18.41 4.04 -15.79
N VAL A 307 -17.49 4.24 -14.86
CA VAL A 307 -17.78 4.57 -13.46
C VAL A 307 -17.46 6.04 -13.22
N LYS A 308 -18.43 6.76 -12.66
CA LYS A 308 -18.39 8.22 -12.44
C LYS A 308 -18.03 8.61 -11.02
N MET A 309 -17.74 7.64 -10.15
CA MET A 309 -17.37 7.88 -8.77
C MET A 309 -15.93 7.38 -8.55
N PRO A 310 -15.08 8.18 -7.88
CA PRO A 310 -13.73 7.72 -7.55
C PRO A 310 -13.78 6.56 -6.56
N LEU A 311 -12.83 5.66 -6.68
CA LEU A 311 -12.60 4.58 -5.73
C LEU A 311 -11.35 4.91 -4.93
N GLN A 312 -11.54 5.37 -3.71
CA GLN A 312 -10.46 5.86 -2.85
C GLN A 312 -9.85 4.75 -1.99
N ALA A 313 -8.68 5.02 -1.42
CA ALA A 313 -8.01 4.14 -0.47
C ALA A 313 -8.94 3.77 0.71
N GLY A 314 -8.89 2.52 1.14
CA GLY A 314 -9.76 2.01 2.20
C GLY A 314 -11.23 1.82 1.79
N GLN A 315 -11.57 1.92 0.50
CA GLN A 315 -12.95 1.74 0.03
C GLN A 315 -13.15 0.42 -0.70
N VAL A 316 -14.38 -0.09 -0.64
CA VAL A 316 -14.86 -1.21 -1.45
C VAL A 316 -16.04 -0.72 -2.29
N MET A 317 -15.95 -0.83 -3.61
CA MET A 317 -17.02 -0.49 -4.52
C MET A 317 -17.61 -1.74 -5.18
N ILE A 318 -18.92 -1.85 -5.19
CA ILE A 318 -19.62 -2.99 -5.73
C ILE A 318 -20.57 -2.56 -6.86
N ILE A 319 -20.32 -3.11 -8.04
CA ILE A 319 -21.09 -2.85 -9.25
C ILE A 319 -21.96 -4.06 -9.55
N TYR A 320 -23.26 -3.84 -9.71
CA TYR A 320 -24.19 -4.86 -10.15
C TYR A 320 -24.50 -4.73 -11.63
N ALA A 321 -24.48 -5.85 -12.31
CA ALA A 321 -24.74 -5.92 -13.74
C ALA A 321 -25.56 -7.16 -14.10
N TYR A 322 -26.15 -7.12 -15.30
CA TYR A 322 -26.93 -8.21 -15.87
C TYR A 322 -26.35 -8.55 -17.24
N MET A 323 -26.23 -9.84 -17.53
CA MET A 323 -25.83 -10.32 -18.83
C MET A 323 -27.10 -10.50 -19.72
N ARG A 324 -27.05 -9.97 -20.94
CA ARG A 324 -28.07 -10.18 -21.95
C ARG A 324 -27.73 -11.39 -22.82
N PRO A 325 -28.72 -11.94 -23.57
CA PRO A 325 -28.50 -13.10 -24.43
C PRO A 325 -27.43 -12.93 -25.52
N ASP A 326 -27.18 -11.69 -25.94
CA ASP A 326 -26.15 -11.32 -26.90
C ASP A 326 -24.75 -11.15 -26.26
N GLY A 327 -24.64 -11.47 -24.97
CA GLY A 327 -23.41 -11.33 -24.19
C GLY A 327 -23.11 -9.91 -23.72
N SER A 328 -23.93 -8.92 -24.10
CA SER A 328 -23.76 -7.55 -23.62
C SER A 328 -24.10 -7.45 -22.12
N ILE A 329 -23.40 -6.57 -21.43
CA ILE A 329 -23.61 -6.32 -20.00
C ILE A 329 -24.37 -5.01 -19.82
N TYR A 330 -25.37 -5.06 -18.99
CA TYR A 330 -26.17 -3.90 -18.62
C TYR A 330 -26.07 -3.69 -17.10
N SER A 331 -25.66 -2.52 -16.68
CA SER A 331 -25.68 -2.09 -15.27
C SER A 331 -26.71 -0.98 -15.11
N PRO A 332 -27.82 -1.23 -14.38
CA PRO A 332 -28.83 -0.20 -14.17
C PRO A 332 -28.37 0.91 -13.23
N ASN A 333 -27.33 0.66 -12.44
CA ASN A 333 -26.88 1.53 -11.38
C ASN A 333 -25.34 1.56 -11.32
N VAL A 334 -24.69 2.15 -12.32
CA VAL A 334 -23.24 2.43 -12.24
C VAL A 334 -22.93 3.45 -11.13
N GLU A 335 -23.97 4.16 -10.66
CA GLU A 335 -23.87 5.14 -9.59
C GLU A 335 -24.05 4.55 -8.17
N VAL A 336 -24.46 3.29 -8.04
CA VAL A 336 -24.68 2.64 -6.73
C VAL A 336 -23.40 1.94 -6.29
N SER A 337 -22.49 2.71 -5.80
CA SER A 337 -21.39 2.22 -5.02
C SER A 337 -21.77 2.17 -3.54
N THR A 338 -21.46 1.08 -2.90
CA THR A 338 -21.37 1.03 -1.46
C THR A 338 -19.93 1.25 -1.13
N SER A 339 -19.59 2.42 -0.68
CA SER A 339 -18.25 2.70 -0.18
C SER A 339 -18.23 2.51 1.33
N VAL A 340 -17.28 1.72 1.79
CA VAL A 340 -16.82 1.78 3.17
C VAL A 340 -15.64 2.73 3.14
N SER A 341 -15.83 3.94 3.64
CA SER A 341 -14.83 4.98 3.54
C SER A 341 -14.15 5.16 4.89
N LEU A 342 -12.84 4.94 4.92
CA LEU A 342 -11.98 5.59 5.90
C LEU A 342 -11.56 6.91 5.28
N LYS A 343 -12.04 8.03 5.82
CA LYS A 343 -11.62 9.34 5.32
C LYS A 343 -10.14 9.51 5.56
N TRP A 344 -9.38 9.55 4.49
CA TRP A 344 -8.01 10.01 4.49
C TRP A 344 -8.02 11.53 4.34
N LYS A 345 -7.51 12.25 5.31
CA LYS A 345 -7.18 13.67 5.18
C LYS A 345 -5.69 13.83 5.44
N ASP A 346 -5.00 14.30 4.42
CA ASP A 346 -3.63 14.86 4.44
C ASP A 346 -2.66 14.28 5.49
N GLY A 347 -2.65 12.95 5.60
CA GLY A 347 -1.65 12.19 6.33
C GLY A 347 -1.52 12.42 7.83
N LEU A 348 -2.31 13.29 8.45
CA LEU A 348 -2.18 13.58 9.89
C LEU A 348 -3.49 13.91 10.63
N ASP A 349 -4.55 14.35 9.93
CA ASP A 349 -5.79 14.72 10.60
C ASP A 349 -6.94 13.78 10.25
N ILE A 350 -7.26 12.88 11.17
CA ILE A 350 -8.47 12.10 11.12
C ILE A 350 -9.43 12.71 12.12
N GLU A 351 -10.43 13.43 11.61
CA GLU A 351 -11.62 13.68 12.38
C GLU A 351 -12.34 12.35 12.62
N THR A 352 -12.27 11.85 13.84
CA THR A 352 -13.19 10.83 14.34
C THR A 352 -14.56 11.46 14.34
N GLY A 353 -15.36 11.23 13.30
CA GLY A 353 -16.78 11.51 13.36
C GLY A 353 -17.39 10.64 14.46
N GLU A 354 -17.98 11.28 15.47
CA GLU A 354 -18.86 10.68 16.47
C GLU A 354 -20.05 9.95 15.81
#